data_2fe41ce67846238d64db59ae5c166e0d
#
_entry.id   2fe41ce67846238d64db59ae5c166e0d
#
_cell.length_a   1.000
_cell.length_b   1.000
_cell.length_c   1.000
_cell.angle_alpha   90.00
_cell.angle_beta   90.00
_cell.angle_gamma   90.00
#
_symmetry.space_group_name_H-M   'P 1'
#
loop_
_entity.id
_entity.type
_entity.pdbx_description
1 polymer ?
#
loop_
_entity_poly.entity_id
_entity_poly.type
_entity_poly.pdbx_seq_one_letter_code
_entity_poly.pdbx_strand_id
1 'polypeptide(L)'
;VHQLHQSGFEIGNHTRHHTHVSEQTQEEFLADLEYINARCQQYNIPIPETFCYPAAIHSPQSLEVLTKKGVRFARRGDAVCGMEPEGGRGPAYDPNVHHRLLIPTTGMSGPNWSFDDLVWAVEQAKDGKIAVLTFHGVPALEHPWVNTPPDDFKVYMDFLNDHGFIVIALRDLSKYVGFKDGA
;
A
#
# COMPACT_ATOMS: atom_id res chain seq x y z
N VAL A 1 1.01 -16.02 -6.21
CA VAL A 1 0.35 -15.44 -5.02
C VAL A 1 0.30 -16.45 -3.89
N HIS A 2 -0.14 -17.72 -4.08
CA HIS A 2 -0.21 -18.74 -3.04
C HIS A 2 1.14 -19.00 -2.35
N GLN A 3 2.23 -19.13 -3.11
CA GLN A 3 3.59 -19.31 -2.55
C GLN A 3 4.00 -18.11 -1.67
N LEU A 4 3.71 -16.88 -2.08
CA LEU A 4 3.99 -15.68 -1.29
C LEU A 4 3.22 -15.73 0.04
N HIS A 5 1.92 -16.08 0.00
CA HIS A 5 1.13 -16.25 1.22
C HIS A 5 1.73 -17.30 2.15
N GLN A 6 2.13 -18.48 1.62
CA GLN A 6 2.77 -19.53 2.41
C GLN A 6 4.12 -19.10 3.01
N SER A 7 4.82 -18.18 2.36
CA SER A 7 6.07 -17.58 2.87
C SER A 7 5.81 -16.44 3.89
N GLY A 8 4.56 -16.21 4.30
CA GLY A 8 4.20 -15.22 5.31
C GLY A 8 3.88 -13.83 4.79
N PHE A 9 3.98 -13.59 3.48
CA PHE A 9 3.60 -12.30 2.90
C PHE A 9 2.11 -12.03 3.03
N GLU A 10 1.76 -10.78 3.25
CA GLU A 10 0.38 -10.34 3.18
C GLU A 10 -0.11 -10.29 1.73
N ILE A 11 -1.35 -10.70 1.53
CA ILE A 11 -2.06 -10.54 0.27
C ILE A 11 -3.20 -9.55 0.53
N GLY A 12 -3.06 -8.34 -0.01
CA GLY A 12 -4.08 -7.30 0.03
C GLY A 12 -4.98 -7.30 -1.21
N ASN A 13 -6.04 -6.48 -1.18
CA ASN A 13 -6.94 -6.31 -2.31
C ASN A 13 -6.59 -5.02 -3.09
N HIS A 14 -6.64 -5.09 -4.42
CA HIS A 14 -6.34 -3.97 -5.31
C HIS A 14 -7.34 -3.87 -6.48
N THR A 15 -8.56 -4.39 -6.30
CA THR A 15 -9.61 -4.59 -7.30
C THR A 15 -9.24 -5.63 -8.38
N ARG A 16 -10.25 -5.99 -9.18
CA ARG A 16 -10.08 -6.90 -10.32
C ARG A 16 -9.60 -6.20 -11.58
N HIS A 17 -10.20 -5.04 -11.89
CA HIS A 17 -10.01 -4.38 -13.18
C HIS A 17 -9.06 -3.18 -13.13
N HIS A 18 -8.56 -2.83 -11.93
CA HIS A 18 -7.72 -1.64 -11.73
C HIS A 18 -8.37 -0.33 -12.19
N THR A 19 -9.70 -0.29 -12.21
CA THR A 19 -10.46 0.93 -12.53
C THR A 19 -10.40 1.90 -11.36
N HIS A 20 -10.31 3.20 -11.64
CA HIS A 20 -10.33 4.22 -10.60
C HIS A 20 -11.63 4.14 -9.81
N VAL A 21 -11.52 4.04 -8.48
CA VAL A 21 -12.71 3.87 -7.62
C VAL A 21 -13.66 5.06 -7.64
N SER A 22 -13.21 6.24 -8.09
CA SER A 22 -14.04 7.42 -8.31
C SER A 22 -14.88 7.35 -9.58
N GLU A 23 -14.55 6.46 -10.51
CA GLU A 23 -15.25 6.28 -11.79
C GLU A 23 -16.24 5.10 -11.74
N GLN A 24 -16.24 4.35 -10.62
CA GLN A 24 -17.12 3.20 -10.40
C GLN A 24 -18.33 3.59 -9.57
N THR A 25 -19.47 2.95 -9.83
CA THR A 25 -20.56 2.90 -8.86
C THR A 25 -20.16 2.09 -7.63
N GLN A 26 -20.87 2.25 -6.52
CA GLN A 26 -20.63 1.43 -5.32
C GLN A 26 -20.79 -0.06 -5.61
N GLU A 27 -21.73 -0.44 -6.46
CA GLU A 27 -22.01 -1.83 -6.83
C GLU A 27 -20.85 -2.42 -7.65
N GLU A 28 -20.33 -1.69 -8.63
CA GLU A 28 -19.18 -2.11 -9.44
C GLU A 28 -17.92 -2.26 -8.59
N PHE A 29 -17.64 -1.29 -7.74
CA PHE A 29 -16.50 -1.36 -6.82
C PHE A 29 -16.62 -2.54 -5.85
N LEU A 30 -17.82 -2.77 -5.32
CA LEU A 30 -18.10 -3.91 -4.46
C LEU A 30 -17.87 -5.24 -5.19
N ALA A 31 -18.37 -5.36 -6.43
CA ALA A 31 -18.19 -6.56 -7.23
C ALA A 31 -16.71 -6.84 -7.52
N ASP A 32 -15.92 -5.82 -7.77
CA ASP A 32 -14.47 -5.92 -7.96
C ASP A 32 -13.74 -6.41 -6.71
N LEU A 33 -14.11 -5.89 -5.53
CA LEU A 33 -13.56 -6.34 -4.25
C LEU A 33 -13.91 -7.81 -3.97
N GLU A 34 -15.19 -8.16 -4.14
CA GLU A 34 -15.69 -9.50 -3.86
C GLU A 34 -15.11 -10.56 -4.79
N TYR A 35 -14.84 -10.20 -6.05
CA TYR A 35 -14.14 -11.09 -6.96
C TYR A 35 -12.75 -11.50 -6.42
N ILE A 36 -11.95 -10.54 -5.96
CA ILE A 36 -10.62 -10.82 -5.41
C ILE A 36 -10.74 -11.62 -4.11
N ASN A 37 -11.69 -11.27 -3.23
CA ASN A 37 -11.93 -11.98 -1.98
C ASN A 37 -12.28 -13.46 -2.25
N ALA A 38 -13.17 -13.73 -3.19
CA ALA A 38 -13.53 -15.09 -3.59
C ALA A 38 -12.34 -15.86 -4.19
N ARG A 39 -11.49 -15.18 -4.99
CA ARG A 39 -10.28 -15.79 -5.52
C ARG A 39 -9.28 -16.14 -4.42
N CYS A 40 -9.10 -15.27 -3.42
CA CYS A 40 -8.27 -15.57 -2.27
C CYS A 40 -8.76 -16.83 -1.54
N GLN A 41 -10.06 -16.89 -1.23
CA GLN A 41 -10.66 -18.06 -0.56
C GLN A 41 -10.51 -19.34 -1.38
N GLN A 42 -10.68 -19.28 -2.71
CA GLN A 42 -10.50 -20.44 -3.60
C GLN A 42 -9.08 -21.04 -3.51
N TYR A 43 -8.08 -20.22 -3.20
CA TYR A 43 -6.70 -20.64 -3.04
C TYR A 43 -6.27 -20.79 -1.56
N ASN A 44 -7.22 -20.89 -0.64
CA ASN A 44 -6.96 -20.98 0.81
C ASN A 44 -6.12 -19.81 1.34
N ILE A 45 -6.32 -18.63 0.79
CA ILE A 45 -5.78 -17.36 1.29
C ILE A 45 -6.90 -16.68 2.07
N PRO A 46 -6.66 -16.16 3.28
CA PRO A 46 -7.65 -15.40 4.02
C PRO A 46 -8.20 -14.22 3.19
N ILE A 47 -9.45 -13.82 3.47
CA ILE A 47 -10.01 -12.60 2.86
C ILE A 47 -9.09 -11.42 3.20
N PRO A 48 -8.66 -10.63 2.20
CA PRO A 48 -7.82 -9.47 2.43
C PRO A 48 -8.46 -8.46 3.40
N GLU A 49 -7.74 -8.11 4.44
CA GLU A 49 -8.12 -7.05 5.40
C GLU A 49 -7.53 -5.69 5.03
N THR A 50 -6.74 -5.64 3.97
CA THR A 50 -6.06 -4.43 3.52
C THR A 50 -6.34 -4.18 2.05
N PHE A 51 -6.27 -2.91 1.68
CA PHE A 51 -6.56 -2.44 0.33
C PHE A 51 -5.51 -1.45 -0.16
N CYS A 52 -5.26 -1.46 -1.46
CA CYS A 52 -4.50 -0.42 -2.15
C CYS A 52 -5.40 0.21 -3.21
N TYR A 53 -5.50 1.54 -3.22
CA TYR A 53 -6.29 2.24 -4.22
C TYR A 53 -5.63 2.19 -5.60
N PRO A 54 -6.31 1.73 -6.68
CA PRO A 54 -5.84 1.87 -8.05
C PRO A 54 -5.51 3.33 -8.37
N ALA A 55 -4.33 3.56 -8.98
CA ALA A 55 -3.81 4.89 -9.31
C ALA A 55 -3.85 5.89 -8.13
N ALA A 56 -3.84 5.42 -6.89
CA ALA A 56 -3.93 6.24 -5.67
C ALA A 56 -5.25 7.04 -5.51
N ILE A 57 -6.22 6.85 -6.39
CA ILE A 57 -7.49 7.60 -6.41
C ILE A 57 -8.49 7.01 -5.43
N HIS A 58 -9.09 7.87 -4.60
CA HIS A 58 -10.12 7.52 -3.64
C HIS A 58 -11.31 8.46 -3.72
N SER A 59 -12.43 8.07 -3.12
CA SER A 59 -13.65 8.86 -3.02
C SER A 59 -14.34 8.62 -1.68
N PRO A 60 -15.24 9.50 -1.21
CA PRO A 60 -16.03 9.24 -0.01
C PRO A 60 -16.80 7.91 -0.07
N GLN A 61 -17.33 7.58 -1.25
CA GLN A 61 -18.06 6.31 -1.47
C GLN A 61 -17.14 5.10 -1.30
N SER A 62 -15.87 5.18 -1.76
CA SER A 62 -14.93 4.07 -1.60
C SER A 62 -14.59 3.81 -0.13
N LEU A 63 -14.47 4.85 0.70
CA LEU A 63 -14.25 4.68 2.13
C LEU A 63 -15.44 3.97 2.79
N GLU A 64 -16.66 4.35 2.44
CA GLU A 64 -17.87 3.73 2.96
C GLU A 64 -17.94 2.23 2.61
N VAL A 65 -17.67 1.87 1.35
CA VAL A 65 -17.65 0.47 0.89
C VAL A 65 -16.57 -0.32 1.62
N LEU A 66 -15.34 0.18 1.70
CA LEU A 66 -14.24 -0.49 2.40
C LEU A 66 -14.55 -0.70 3.89
N THR A 67 -15.12 0.30 4.55
CA THR A 67 -15.52 0.20 5.96
C THR A 67 -16.58 -0.90 6.14
N LYS A 68 -17.63 -0.91 5.33
CA LYS A 68 -18.71 -1.92 5.37
C LYS A 68 -18.18 -3.34 5.09
N LYS A 69 -17.13 -3.47 4.30
CA LYS A 69 -16.49 -4.77 3.99
C LYS A 69 -15.43 -5.20 4.99
N GLY A 70 -15.23 -4.46 6.06
CA GLY A 70 -14.30 -4.82 7.12
C GLY A 70 -12.82 -4.63 6.76
N VAL A 71 -12.53 -3.83 5.73
CA VAL A 71 -11.16 -3.45 5.42
C VAL A 71 -10.61 -2.61 6.57
N ARG A 72 -9.49 -3.05 7.11
CA ARG A 72 -8.88 -2.42 8.28
C ARG A 72 -8.00 -1.25 7.91
N PHE A 73 -7.24 -1.41 6.81
CA PHE A 73 -6.27 -0.41 6.35
C PHE A 73 -6.31 -0.29 4.84
N ALA A 74 -6.17 0.92 4.33
CA ALA A 74 -6.04 1.14 2.90
C ALA A 74 -4.96 2.19 2.60
N ARG A 75 -4.06 1.82 1.67
CA ARG A 75 -2.98 2.67 1.20
C ARG A 75 -3.45 3.45 -0.04
N ARG A 76 -3.33 4.76 0.01
CA ARG A 76 -3.34 5.65 -1.13
C ARG A 76 -1.91 5.97 -1.59
N GLY A 77 -1.74 6.64 -2.71
CA GLY A 77 -0.45 7.17 -3.11
C GLY A 77 0.04 8.33 -2.22
N ASP A 78 0.96 9.09 -2.76
CA ASP A 78 1.42 10.33 -2.15
C ASP A 78 0.33 11.43 -2.18
N ALA A 79 0.69 12.68 -1.97
CA ALA A 79 -0.28 13.77 -1.89
C ALA A 79 -0.94 14.13 -3.23
N VAL A 80 -0.45 13.63 -4.35
CA VAL A 80 -0.95 13.99 -5.69
C VAL A 80 -1.82 12.86 -6.23
N CYS A 81 -3.14 13.00 -6.02
CA CYS A 81 -4.13 12.08 -6.56
C CYS A 81 -4.05 12.03 -8.10
N GLY A 82 -3.98 10.84 -8.67
CA GLY A 82 -4.06 10.61 -10.12
C GLY A 82 -2.75 10.72 -10.90
N MET A 83 -1.62 10.86 -10.23
CA MET A 83 -0.31 10.73 -10.85
C MET A 83 0.43 9.55 -10.21
N GLU A 84 0.82 8.57 -11.02
CA GLU A 84 1.86 7.61 -10.66
C GLU A 84 3.20 8.31 -10.99
N PRO A 85 3.90 8.89 -10.02
CA PRO A 85 5.19 9.51 -10.30
C PRO A 85 6.21 8.42 -10.63
N GLU A 86 7.15 8.74 -11.48
CA GLU A 86 8.32 7.87 -11.80
C GLU A 86 9.26 7.67 -10.61
N GLY A 87 8.72 7.68 -9.43
CA GLY A 87 9.32 7.73 -8.12
C GLY A 87 8.90 9.00 -7.37
N GLY A 88 8.74 8.95 -6.07
CA GLY A 88 8.28 10.13 -5.35
C GLY A 88 8.38 10.06 -3.84
N ARG A 89 8.35 11.24 -3.23
CA ARG A 89 8.34 11.47 -1.79
C ARG A 89 6.97 11.97 -1.35
N GLY A 90 6.45 11.37 -0.28
CA GLY A 90 5.20 11.78 0.35
C GLY A 90 5.30 11.83 1.86
N PRO A 91 4.24 12.18 2.58
CA PRO A 91 4.28 12.24 4.03
C PRO A 91 4.34 10.84 4.66
N ALA A 92 4.98 10.72 5.82
CA ALA A 92 4.84 9.52 6.65
C ALA A 92 3.41 9.42 7.19
N TYR A 93 2.96 8.20 7.40
CA TYR A 93 1.67 7.95 8.03
C TYR A 93 1.73 8.37 9.50
N ASP A 94 0.90 9.32 9.88
CA ASP A 94 0.65 9.75 11.24
C ASP A 94 -0.76 9.28 11.64
N PRO A 95 -0.91 8.32 12.57
CA PRO A 95 -2.21 7.79 12.97
C PRO A 95 -3.10 8.79 13.70
N ASN A 96 -2.54 9.93 14.16
CA ASN A 96 -3.31 11.01 14.76
C ASN A 96 -3.91 11.99 13.74
N VAL A 97 -3.41 11.96 12.50
CA VAL A 97 -3.74 12.92 11.42
C VAL A 97 -4.43 12.22 10.26
N HIS A 98 -3.93 11.06 9.85
CA HIS A 98 -4.40 10.38 8.66
C HIS A 98 -5.44 9.30 8.98
N HIS A 99 -6.50 9.27 8.20
CA HIS A 99 -7.49 8.20 8.29
C HIS A 99 -6.88 6.84 7.90
N ARG A 100 -7.21 5.77 8.65
CA ARG A 100 -6.68 4.41 8.43
C ARG A 100 -6.95 3.82 7.03
N LEU A 101 -7.99 4.31 6.36
CA LEU A 101 -8.30 3.94 4.97
C LEU A 101 -7.72 4.93 3.93
N LEU A 102 -6.86 5.86 4.34
CA LEU A 102 -6.18 6.84 3.49
C LEU A 102 -4.70 6.99 3.87
N ILE A 103 -4.05 5.87 4.15
CA ILE A 103 -2.63 5.83 4.53
C ILE A 103 -1.79 6.33 3.35
N PRO A 104 -0.99 7.40 3.53
CA PRO A 104 -0.16 7.93 2.46
C PRO A 104 1.04 7.01 2.18
N THR A 105 1.58 7.09 0.97
CA THR A 105 2.89 6.55 0.62
C THR A 105 3.96 7.58 0.97
N THR A 106 4.97 7.18 1.75
CA THR A 106 6.11 8.05 2.12
C THR A 106 7.17 8.03 1.04
N GLY A 107 7.42 6.85 0.48
CA GLY A 107 8.37 6.66 -0.61
C GLY A 107 7.82 5.71 -1.65
N MET A 108 7.87 6.12 -2.92
CA MET A 108 7.47 5.30 -4.06
C MET A 108 8.66 5.14 -4.99
N SER A 109 9.10 3.89 -5.13
CA SER A 109 10.23 3.55 -6.00
C SER A 109 9.84 3.62 -7.47
N GLY A 110 10.76 4.07 -8.29
CA GLY A 110 10.64 4.19 -9.74
C GLY A 110 11.97 4.64 -10.36
N PRO A 111 12.04 4.90 -11.67
CA PRO A 111 13.29 5.26 -12.36
C PRO A 111 14.02 6.50 -11.79
N ASN A 112 13.27 7.43 -11.21
CA ASN A 112 13.82 8.64 -10.59
C ASN A 112 14.00 8.51 -9.06
N TRP A 113 13.87 7.31 -8.52
CA TRP A 113 14.04 7.02 -7.11
C TRP A 113 15.48 6.55 -6.85
N SER A 114 16.17 7.26 -5.99
CA SER A 114 17.55 6.97 -5.60
C SER A 114 17.62 6.30 -4.22
N PHE A 115 18.81 5.83 -3.85
CA PHE A 115 19.10 5.37 -2.50
C PHE A 115 18.90 6.49 -1.46
N ASP A 116 19.27 7.73 -1.79
CA ASP A 116 19.07 8.88 -0.90
C ASP A 116 17.57 9.16 -0.65
N ASP A 117 16.71 8.86 -1.63
CA ASP A 117 15.26 8.97 -1.46
C ASP A 117 14.74 7.91 -0.50
N LEU A 118 15.27 6.68 -0.56
CA LEU A 118 14.93 5.64 0.42
C LEU A 118 15.33 6.09 1.83
N VAL A 119 16.57 6.52 2.01
CA VAL A 119 17.09 6.99 3.31
C VAL A 119 16.20 8.11 3.85
N TRP A 120 15.93 9.11 3.02
CA TRP A 120 15.03 10.19 3.38
C TRP A 120 13.65 9.68 3.81
N ALA A 121 13.05 8.75 3.07
CA ALA A 121 11.71 8.24 3.36
C ALA A 121 11.66 7.51 4.71
N VAL A 122 12.64 6.63 4.98
CA VAL A 122 12.63 5.85 6.23
C VAL A 122 12.97 6.70 7.45
N GLU A 123 13.74 7.78 7.30
CA GLU A 123 14.01 8.75 8.35
C GLU A 123 12.76 9.56 8.78
N GLN A 124 11.68 9.52 8.00
CA GLN A 124 10.39 10.07 8.40
C GLN A 124 9.65 9.18 9.44
N ALA A 125 10.10 7.93 9.64
CA ALA A 125 9.55 7.01 10.64
C ALA A 125 10.04 7.37 12.04
N LYS A 126 9.59 8.51 12.55
CA LYS A 126 9.93 9.06 13.86
C LYS A 126 8.71 9.70 14.51
N ASP A 127 8.79 9.95 15.82
CA ASP A 127 7.72 10.61 16.58
C ASP A 127 6.36 9.93 16.45
N GLY A 128 6.35 8.58 16.45
CA GLY A 128 5.14 7.78 16.32
C GLY A 128 4.58 7.67 14.90
N LYS A 129 5.30 8.17 13.90
CA LYS A 129 4.94 8.04 12.49
C LYS A 129 5.55 6.80 11.86
N ILE A 130 4.98 6.37 10.76
CA ILE A 130 5.38 5.17 10.03
C ILE A 130 5.69 5.55 8.58
N ALA A 131 6.88 5.20 8.10
CA ALA A 131 7.22 5.34 6.70
C ALA A 131 6.58 4.19 5.90
N VAL A 132 5.85 4.53 4.87
CA VAL A 132 5.18 3.57 3.99
C VAL A 132 5.91 3.55 2.65
N LEU A 133 6.60 2.45 2.37
CA LEU A 133 7.35 2.27 1.13
C LEU A 133 6.52 1.49 0.12
N THR A 134 6.56 1.93 -1.13
CA THR A 134 5.84 1.29 -2.24
C THR A 134 6.82 0.89 -3.34
N PHE A 135 6.76 -0.39 -3.71
CA PHE A 135 7.43 -0.95 -4.87
C PHE A 135 6.35 -1.57 -5.75
N HIS A 136 6.24 -1.13 -7.00
CA HIS A 136 5.23 -1.65 -7.92
C HIS A 136 5.61 -3.04 -8.42
N GLY A 137 6.86 -3.24 -8.78
CA GLY A 137 7.42 -4.53 -9.18
C GLY A 137 8.95 -4.54 -9.13
N VAL A 138 9.52 -5.72 -8.88
CA VAL A 138 10.97 -5.94 -8.72
C VAL A 138 11.40 -7.17 -9.53
N PRO A 139 11.66 -7.03 -10.86
CA PRO A 139 11.41 -5.86 -11.70
C PRO A 139 9.94 -5.71 -12.13
N ALA A 140 9.56 -4.50 -12.58
CA ALA A 140 8.28 -4.19 -13.22
C ALA A 140 8.49 -4.00 -14.73
N LEU A 141 8.69 -5.08 -15.46
CA LEU A 141 9.08 -5.04 -16.89
C LEU A 141 7.97 -4.47 -17.78
N GLU A 142 6.70 -4.71 -17.42
CA GLU A 142 5.54 -4.21 -18.17
C GLU A 142 5.20 -2.74 -17.83
N HIS A 143 5.76 -2.23 -16.73
CA HIS A 143 5.53 -0.87 -16.22
C HIS A 143 6.85 -0.17 -15.88
N PRO A 144 7.67 0.16 -16.91
CA PRO A 144 9.02 0.67 -16.69
C PRO A 144 9.08 2.00 -15.91
N TRP A 145 7.99 2.78 -15.92
CA TRP A 145 7.91 4.06 -15.18
C TRP A 145 7.75 3.90 -13.65
N VAL A 146 7.48 2.69 -13.18
CA VAL A 146 7.43 2.34 -11.74
C VAL A 146 8.31 1.13 -11.41
N ASN A 147 9.28 0.85 -12.27
CA ASN A 147 10.20 -0.27 -12.10
C ASN A 147 11.20 -0.02 -10.97
N THR A 148 11.42 -1.06 -10.17
CA THR A 148 12.56 -1.12 -9.24
C THR A 148 13.51 -2.22 -9.70
N PRO A 149 14.77 -1.90 -10.04
CA PRO A 149 15.77 -2.91 -10.33
C PRO A 149 15.99 -3.85 -9.14
N PRO A 150 16.15 -5.17 -9.35
CA PRO A 150 16.39 -6.12 -8.25
C PRO A 150 17.63 -5.81 -7.41
N ASP A 151 18.69 -5.33 -8.03
CA ASP A 151 19.92 -4.97 -7.32
C ASP A 151 19.70 -3.77 -6.41
N ASP A 152 18.99 -2.75 -6.87
CA ASP A 152 18.63 -1.59 -6.05
C ASP A 152 17.71 -2.00 -4.88
N PHE A 153 16.72 -2.85 -5.17
CA PHE A 153 15.84 -3.37 -4.12
C PHE A 153 16.62 -4.13 -3.05
N LYS A 154 17.61 -4.93 -3.47
CA LYS A 154 18.49 -5.63 -2.52
C LYS A 154 19.23 -4.64 -1.62
N VAL A 155 19.83 -3.62 -2.20
CA VAL A 155 20.53 -2.56 -1.44
C VAL A 155 19.59 -1.88 -0.43
N TYR A 156 18.33 -1.63 -0.83
CA TYR A 156 17.32 -1.04 0.06
C TYR A 156 16.98 -1.95 1.23
N MET A 157 16.81 -3.25 0.98
CA MET A 157 16.50 -4.22 2.05
C MET A 157 17.69 -4.44 2.98
N ASP A 158 18.89 -4.49 2.45
CA ASP A 158 20.12 -4.58 3.25
C ASP A 158 20.24 -3.36 4.18
N PHE A 159 20.03 -2.15 3.66
CA PHE A 159 20.05 -0.92 4.46
C PHE A 159 19.03 -0.95 5.61
N LEU A 160 17.79 -1.36 5.33
CA LEU A 160 16.75 -1.45 6.37
C LEU A 160 17.14 -2.43 7.48
N ASN A 161 17.68 -3.58 7.11
CA ASN A 161 18.16 -4.60 8.04
C ASN A 161 19.35 -4.09 8.89
N ASP A 162 20.37 -3.54 8.25
CA ASP A 162 21.61 -3.12 8.89
C ASP A 162 21.42 -1.94 9.85
N HIS A 163 20.38 -1.12 9.63
CA HIS A 163 20.05 0.01 10.49
C HIS A 163 18.91 -0.30 11.50
N GLY A 164 18.48 -1.58 11.57
CA GLY A 164 17.54 -2.04 12.59
C GLY A 164 16.12 -1.52 12.41
N PHE A 165 15.70 -1.18 11.18
CA PHE A 165 14.31 -0.84 10.91
C PHE A 165 13.40 -2.06 11.07
N ILE A 166 12.25 -1.85 11.73
CA ILE A 166 11.21 -2.87 11.84
C ILE A 166 10.28 -2.74 10.63
N VAL A 167 10.41 -3.69 9.69
CA VAL A 167 9.54 -3.75 8.52
C VAL A 167 8.33 -4.63 8.83
N ILE A 168 7.14 -4.10 8.61
CA ILE A 168 5.86 -4.78 8.87
C ILE A 168 4.98 -4.80 7.64
N ALA A 169 4.08 -5.79 7.57
CA ALA A 169 2.98 -5.77 6.63
C ALA A 169 1.87 -4.81 7.10
N LEU A 170 1.06 -4.30 6.17
CA LEU A 170 0.00 -3.35 6.49
C LEU A 170 -1.04 -3.94 7.47
N ARG A 171 -1.33 -5.25 7.38
CA ARG A 171 -2.22 -5.98 8.32
C ARG A 171 -1.75 -5.91 9.77
N ASP A 172 -0.44 -5.78 10.00
CA ASP A 172 0.16 -5.78 11.33
C ASP A 172 0.19 -4.39 11.98
N LEU A 173 -0.24 -3.36 11.25
CA LEU A 173 -0.17 -1.97 11.68
C LEU A 173 -0.87 -1.74 13.03
N SER A 174 -1.97 -2.44 13.31
CA SER A 174 -2.68 -2.36 14.59
C SER A 174 -1.86 -2.77 15.83
N LYS A 175 -0.73 -3.45 15.65
CA LYS A 175 0.18 -3.79 16.75
C LYS A 175 1.02 -2.60 17.21
N TYR A 176 1.10 -1.56 16.38
CA TYR A 176 1.99 -0.41 16.57
C TYR A 176 1.23 0.91 16.75
N VAL A 177 -0.01 0.97 16.28
CA VAL A 177 -0.82 2.18 16.37
C VAL A 177 -2.17 1.88 17.01
N GLY A 178 -2.60 2.73 17.94
CA GLY A 178 -3.96 2.72 18.46
C GLY A 178 -4.91 3.35 17.44
N PHE A 179 -6.07 2.72 17.20
CA PHE A 179 -7.10 3.31 16.35
C PHE A 179 -8.09 4.08 17.20
N LYS A 180 -8.36 5.31 16.80
CA LYS A 180 -9.61 5.96 17.15
C LYS A 180 -10.60 5.61 16.05
N ASP A 181 -11.57 4.74 16.33
CA ASP A 181 -12.72 4.58 15.48
C ASP A 181 -13.45 5.92 15.43
N GLY A 182 -13.49 6.56 14.27
CA GLY A 182 -14.31 7.74 14.02
C GLY A 182 -13.59 9.09 14.21
N ALA A 183 -12.81 9.49 13.22
CA ALA A 183 -12.59 10.87 12.83
C ALA A 183 -12.82 10.97 11.32
#